data_613e3aa41e3eae77a8b9c0585d5e96f5
#
_entry.id   613e3aa41e3eae77a8b9c0585d5e96f5
#
_cell.length_a   1.000
_cell.length_b   1.000
_cell.length_c   1.000
_cell.angle_alpha   90.00
_cell.angle_beta   90.00
_cell.angle_gamma   90.00
#
_symmetry.space_group_name_H-M   'P 1'
#
loop_
_entity.id
_entity.type
_entity.pdbx_description
1 polymer ?
#
loop_
_entity_poly.entity_id
_entity_poly.type
_entity_poly.pdbx_seq_one_letter_code
_entity_poly.pdbx_strand_id
1 'polypeptide(L)'
;MMKRRIILAILALSAAAAAGQPANFNTLLKKAAPAAGGAVVALAGNAFVTSAGPGATENINSNGLANWTSASTVTSIWFRMAAPGSATLALDARLAGGNSSKIRVTANGTPFVLDLSKGPTRTYAIGTINVPAAGYVRVDLQGISKAGSYFGDVSALRVSSAASLNYADDAANYYWSRRGPSVHMGYAVPANTEYFYNEMTVPVGEDKIGSYFMSNGFNGGYFGIQVNSPTERRVLFSVWDADNGAKTTLVRKGPNVVDNGFGGEGTGGQSYLLYNWVAGNTYRFITRAAPDGAGATDFSAWFFAPETNAWRFIATWKRPATTTYHAGVYSFLENFLDTKGYLERRVLLNNQWARSTSGAWTELVTARFTGDATANNAQRLDYAGGLLDGQFYLRNGGFFSPNVTTNQYFTRPATGQAPAVDVGTLP
;
A
#
# COMPACT_ATOMS: atom_id res chain seq x y z
N MET A 1 -24.78 -16.99 -1.26
CA MET A 1 -23.51 -16.42 -1.76
C MET A 1 -23.58 -14.90 -1.67
N MET A 2 -23.16 -14.34 -0.55
CA MET A 2 -23.16 -12.90 -0.33
C MET A 2 -21.85 -12.30 -0.89
N LYS A 3 -21.92 -11.60 -2.01
CA LYS A 3 -20.82 -10.82 -2.55
C LYS A 3 -20.56 -9.63 -1.60
N ARG A 4 -19.50 -9.68 -0.82
CA ARG A 4 -19.02 -8.54 -0.02
C ARG A 4 -18.58 -7.44 -0.98
N ARG A 5 -19.26 -6.31 -0.92
CA ARG A 5 -18.87 -5.08 -1.61
C ARG A 5 -17.63 -4.52 -0.92
N ILE A 6 -16.53 -4.52 -1.63
CA ILE A 6 -15.30 -3.85 -1.21
C ILE A 6 -15.41 -2.40 -1.70
N ILE A 7 -15.53 -1.46 -0.78
CA ILE A 7 -15.52 -0.02 -1.08
C ILE A 7 -14.11 0.50 -0.79
N LEU A 8 -13.38 0.80 -1.83
CA LEU A 8 -12.09 1.52 -1.75
C LEU A 8 -12.39 3.01 -1.79
N ALA A 9 -12.17 3.70 -0.72
CA ALA A 9 -12.23 5.17 -0.71
C ALA A 9 -10.87 5.75 -1.15
N ILE A 10 -10.66 5.88 -2.44
CA ILE A 10 -9.65 6.83 -2.95
C ILE A 10 -10.33 8.20 -2.93
N LEU A 11 -10.05 9.00 -1.92
CA LEU A 11 -10.40 10.41 -1.95
C LEU A 11 -9.63 11.07 -3.10
N ALA A 12 -10.35 11.41 -4.16
CA ALA A 12 -9.85 12.34 -5.17
C ALA A 12 -9.56 13.68 -4.45
N LEU A 13 -8.30 14.00 -4.20
CA LEU A 13 -7.90 15.34 -3.80
C LEU A 13 -8.06 16.26 -5.01
N SER A 14 -9.20 16.97 -5.07
CA SER A 14 -9.29 18.17 -5.89
C SER A 14 -8.27 19.18 -5.36
N ALA A 15 -7.29 19.55 -6.18
CA ALA A 15 -6.33 20.59 -5.89
C ALA A 15 -7.02 21.96 -5.91
N ALA A 16 -7.54 22.39 -4.76
CA ALA A 16 -7.79 23.80 -4.50
C ALA A 16 -6.54 24.38 -3.85
N ALA A 17 -5.84 25.24 -4.56
CA ALA A 17 -4.76 26.05 -4.02
C ALA A 17 -5.34 27.04 -3.00
N ALA A 18 -5.20 26.74 -1.71
CA ALA A 18 -5.38 27.68 -0.63
C ALA A 18 -4.06 27.79 0.14
N ALA A 19 -3.43 28.94 0.06
CA ALA A 19 -2.34 29.32 0.95
C ALA A 19 -2.89 29.37 2.38
N GLY A 20 -2.49 28.41 3.21
CA GLY A 20 -2.86 28.30 4.62
C GLY A 20 -1.66 27.97 5.48
N GLN A 21 -1.51 28.71 6.57
CA GLN A 21 -0.42 28.73 7.55
C GLN A 21 0.05 27.34 8.02
N PRO A 22 1.30 27.19 8.53
CA PRO A 22 1.83 25.92 8.99
C PRO A 22 1.03 25.40 10.18
N ALA A 23 0.37 24.27 10.00
CA ALA A 23 -0.32 23.58 11.07
C ALA A 23 0.69 23.11 12.12
N ASN A 24 0.42 23.45 13.37
CA ASN A 24 1.21 23.12 14.56
C ASN A 24 1.56 21.64 14.62
N PHE A 25 2.85 21.34 14.63
CA PHE A 25 3.46 19.99 14.66
C PHE A 25 3.05 19.13 15.87
N ASN A 26 2.38 19.68 16.86
CA ASN A 26 2.01 19.00 18.10
C ASN A 26 0.64 18.30 18.09
N THR A 27 -0.13 18.36 17.01
CA THR A 27 -1.50 17.84 16.98
C THR A 27 -1.56 16.35 16.55
N LEU A 28 -0.54 15.82 15.89
CA LEU A 28 -0.49 14.43 15.41
C LEU A 28 -0.04 13.39 16.46
N LEU A 29 0.40 13.82 17.64
CA LEU A 29 0.94 12.92 18.69
C LEU A 29 0.08 12.83 19.94
N LYS A 30 -1.16 13.31 19.94
CA LYS A 30 -2.08 13.11 21.07
C LYS A 30 -2.99 11.92 20.89
N LYS A 31 -2.42 10.71 20.82
CA LYS A 31 -3.16 9.54 21.31
C LYS A 31 -3.07 9.56 22.84
N ALA A 32 -4.21 9.59 23.50
CA ALA A 32 -4.32 9.67 24.95
C ALA A 32 -3.45 8.63 25.63
N ALA A 33 -2.86 8.99 26.79
CA ALA A 33 -2.22 8.04 27.67
C ALA A 33 -3.17 6.87 27.96
N PRO A 34 -2.69 5.60 28.00
CA PRO A 34 -3.54 4.45 28.24
C PRO A 34 -4.30 4.64 29.54
N ALA A 35 -5.63 4.48 29.50
CA ALA A 35 -6.45 4.33 30.68
C ALA A 35 -5.93 3.17 31.54
N ALA A 36 -6.26 3.13 32.83
CA ALA A 36 -5.81 2.17 33.84
C ALA A 36 -6.17 0.69 33.57
N GLY A 37 -5.93 0.21 32.34
CA GLY A 37 -6.18 -1.15 31.84
C GLY A 37 -5.29 -1.52 30.65
N GLY A 38 -4.39 -0.64 30.24
CA GLY A 38 -3.54 -0.80 29.05
C GLY A 38 -4.29 -0.58 27.72
N ALA A 39 -3.51 -0.38 26.63
CA ALA A 39 -4.04 -0.28 25.28
C ALA A 39 -4.52 -1.64 24.77
N VAL A 40 -5.62 -1.67 24.02
CA VAL A 40 -6.17 -2.89 23.40
C VAL A 40 -5.80 -2.89 21.93
N VAL A 41 -4.77 -3.65 21.58
CA VAL A 41 -4.29 -3.83 20.20
C VAL A 41 -5.09 -4.98 19.58
N ALA A 42 -6.16 -4.64 18.88
CA ALA A 42 -7.02 -5.64 18.22
C ALA A 42 -6.27 -6.38 17.11
N LEU A 43 -6.28 -7.72 17.14
CA LEU A 43 -5.63 -8.53 16.10
C LEU A 43 -6.24 -8.29 14.73
N ALA A 44 -7.53 -8.00 14.67
CA ALA A 44 -8.24 -7.70 13.43
C ALA A 44 -7.59 -6.59 12.57
N GLY A 45 -6.93 -5.62 13.19
CA GLY A 45 -6.24 -4.51 12.50
C GLY A 45 -4.71 -4.59 12.52
N ASN A 46 -4.12 -5.43 13.41
CA ASN A 46 -2.71 -5.36 13.75
C ASN A 46 -1.97 -6.69 13.66
N ALA A 47 -2.61 -7.76 13.17
CA ALA A 47 -2.01 -9.09 13.12
C ALA A 47 -2.07 -9.70 11.72
N PHE A 48 -1.13 -10.63 11.48
CA PHE A 48 -0.97 -11.38 10.23
C PHE A 48 -0.54 -12.81 10.51
N VAL A 49 -1.00 -13.75 9.69
CA VAL A 49 -0.38 -15.06 9.60
C VAL A 49 0.89 -14.91 8.76
N THR A 50 2.04 -14.85 9.42
CA THR A 50 3.33 -14.57 8.77
C THR A 50 4.06 -15.82 8.32
N SER A 51 3.72 -16.97 8.90
CA SER A 51 4.16 -18.28 8.46
C SER A 51 3.01 -19.26 8.61
N ALA A 52 2.63 -19.93 7.53
CA ALA A 52 1.57 -20.92 7.52
C ALA A 52 2.20 -22.33 7.48
N GLY A 53 1.78 -23.19 8.39
CA GLY A 53 2.13 -24.61 8.32
C GLY A 53 1.40 -25.33 7.18
N PRO A 54 1.81 -26.54 6.81
CA PRO A 54 1.08 -27.36 5.84
C PRO A 54 -0.38 -27.57 6.28
N GLY A 55 -1.33 -27.28 5.38
CA GLY A 55 -2.77 -27.39 5.66
C GLY A 55 -3.32 -26.38 6.66
N ALA A 56 -2.59 -25.31 6.92
CA ALA A 56 -2.99 -24.23 7.84
C ALA A 56 -4.30 -23.57 7.39
N THR A 57 -5.22 -23.41 8.35
CA THR A 57 -6.54 -22.78 8.15
C THR A 57 -6.68 -21.46 8.92
N GLU A 58 -5.62 -21.07 9.62
CA GLU A 58 -5.55 -19.86 10.41
C GLU A 58 -5.80 -18.62 9.59
N ASN A 59 -6.62 -17.73 10.10
CA ASN A 59 -6.89 -16.45 9.46
C ASN A 59 -7.10 -15.35 10.48
N ILE A 60 -6.88 -14.12 10.03
CA ILE A 60 -7.28 -12.93 10.77
C ILE A 60 -8.57 -12.41 10.16
N ASN A 61 -9.62 -12.34 10.99
CA ASN A 61 -10.91 -11.79 10.63
C ASN A 61 -11.29 -10.62 11.54
N SER A 62 -12.54 -10.15 11.47
CA SER A 62 -13.03 -9.03 12.29
C SER A 62 -12.98 -9.29 13.81
N ASN A 63 -12.89 -10.56 14.25
CA ASN A 63 -12.79 -10.95 15.65
C ASN A 63 -11.36 -11.27 16.09
N GLY A 64 -10.38 -11.21 15.19
CA GLY A 64 -8.98 -11.54 15.43
C GLY A 64 -8.54 -12.86 14.80
N LEU A 65 -7.61 -13.57 15.46
CA LEU A 65 -7.10 -14.87 15.02
C LEU A 65 -8.15 -15.95 15.27
N ALA A 66 -8.48 -16.68 14.21
CA ALA A 66 -9.42 -17.80 14.25
C ALA A 66 -8.87 -19.03 13.49
N ASN A 67 -9.52 -20.18 13.72
CA ASN A 67 -9.18 -21.47 13.08
C ASN A 67 -7.73 -21.92 13.34
N TRP A 68 -7.17 -21.60 14.48
CA TRP A 68 -5.78 -21.93 14.81
C TRP A 68 -5.60 -23.40 15.14
N THR A 69 -5.19 -24.16 14.13
CA THR A 69 -5.06 -25.64 14.19
C THR A 69 -3.62 -26.12 14.18
N SER A 70 -2.71 -25.39 13.53
CA SER A 70 -1.33 -25.83 13.30
C SER A 70 -0.36 -25.27 14.34
N ALA A 71 0.48 -26.12 14.92
CA ALA A 71 1.57 -25.72 15.82
C ALA A 71 2.74 -25.03 15.08
N SER A 72 2.90 -25.26 13.78
CA SER A 72 3.94 -24.63 12.97
C SER A 72 3.54 -23.25 12.42
N THR A 73 2.27 -22.88 12.50
CA THR A 73 1.82 -21.54 12.08
C THR A 73 2.27 -20.49 13.09
N VAL A 74 2.78 -19.37 12.55
CA VAL A 74 3.13 -18.17 13.32
C VAL A 74 2.18 -17.04 12.94
N THR A 75 1.49 -16.50 13.94
CA THR A 75 0.72 -15.28 13.85
C THR A 75 1.49 -14.17 14.52
N SER A 76 1.77 -13.09 13.81
CA SER A 76 2.52 -11.96 14.34
C SER A 76 1.63 -10.74 14.51
N ILE A 77 1.79 -10.04 15.63
CA ILE A 77 1.04 -8.84 16.03
C ILE A 77 2.05 -7.70 16.12
N TRP A 78 1.67 -6.49 15.66
CA TRP A 78 2.52 -5.32 15.80
C TRP A 78 1.81 -4.17 16.50
N PHE A 79 2.58 -3.49 17.33
CA PHE A 79 2.30 -2.15 17.85
C PHE A 79 3.59 -1.34 17.83
N ARG A 80 3.48 -0.01 17.91
CA ARG A 80 4.66 0.87 17.92
C ARG A 80 4.75 1.60 19.25
N MET A 81 5.96 1.67 19.81
CA MET A 81 6.30 2.52 20.94
C MET A 81 6.98 3.80 20.45
N ALA A 82 6.54 4.95 20.94
CA ALA A 82 7.11 6.26 20.57
C ALA A 82 8.48 6.53 21.24
N ALA A 83 8.81 5.78 22.30
CA ALA A 83 10.06 5.89 23.04
C ALA A 83 10.50 4.51 23.56
N PRO A 84 11.78 4.30 23.88
CA PRO A 84 12.23 3.10 24.58
C PRO A 84 11.58 3.01 25.97
N GLY A 85 11.48 1.80 26.50
CA GLY A 85 10.88 1.57 27.81
C GLY A 85 10.33 0.17 28.02
N SER A 86 9.71 -0.06 29.16
CA SER A 86 9.06 -1.33 29.48
C SER A 86 7.65 -1.38 28.90
N ALA A 87 7.23 -2.56 28.47
CA ALA A 87 5.85 -2.86 28.12
C ALA A 87 5.39 -4.15 28.82
N THR A 88 4.32 -4.06 29.59
CA THR A 88 3.65 -5.23 30.20
C THR A 88 2.55 -5.69 29.25
N LEU A 89 2.55 -7.00 28.95
CA LEU A 89 1.73 -7.61 27.92
C LEU A 89 0.76 -8.63 28.52
N ALA A 90 -0.45 -8.68 27.97
CA ALA A 90 -1.41 -9.75 28.21
C ALA A 90 -2.19 -10.04 26.92
N LEU A 91 -2.83 -11.20 26.84
CA LEU A 91 -3.54 -11.69 25.66
C LEU A 91 -5.01 -11.94 25.97
N ASP A 92 -5.92 -11.38 25.21
CA ASP A 92 -7.33 -11.74 25.27
C ASP A 92 -7.59 -12.92 24.35
N ALA A 93 -7.85 -14.08 24.95
CA ALA A 93 -8.04 -15.32 24.21
C ALA A 93 -9.20 -16.15 24.74
N ARG A 94 -9.76 -17.00 23.87
CA ARG A 94 -10.83 -17.95 24.16
C ARG A 94 -10.42 -19.34 23.68
N LEU A 95 -10.70 -20.36 24.50
CA LEU A 95 -10.61 -21.76 24.08
C LEU A 95 -11.98 -22.42 24.15
N ALA A 96 -12.62 -22.60 23.00
CA ALA A 96 -13.96 -23.20 22.90
C ALA A 96 -13.93 -24.73 22.79
N GLY A 97 -12.92 -25.28 22.12
CA GLY A 97 -12.77 -26.72 21.86
C GLY A 97 -11.56 -27.32 22.53
N GLY A 98 -11.74 -28.46 23.21
CA GLY A 98 -10.70 -29.07 24.01
C GLY A 98 -10.62 -28.52 25.44
N ASN A 99 -9.83 -29.16 26.31
CA ASN A 99 -9.75 -28.77 27.71
C ASN A 99 -8.60 -27.80 28.01
N SER A 100 -7.52 -27.87 27.25
CA SER A 100 -6.33 -27.03 27.44
C SER A 100 -5.57 -26.87 26.12
N SER A 101 -4.82 -25.79 26.02
CA SER A 101 -3.89 -25.51 24.96
C SER A 101 -2.69 -24.75 25.53
N LYS A 102 -1.50 -25.08 25.07
CA LYS A 102 -0.27 -24.41 25.43
C LYS A 102 0.29 -23.70 24.22
N ILE A 103 0.57 -22.40 24.35
CA ILE A 103 1.08 -21.56 23.30
C ILE A 103 2.37 -20.86 23.72
N ARG A 104 3.24 -20.60 22.75
CA ARG A 104 4.40 -19.73 22.90
C ARG A 104 4.03 -18.33 22.43
N VAL A 105 4.41 -17.33 23.22
CA VAL A 105 4.38 -15.93 22.86
C VAL A 105 5.80 -15.43 22.82
N THR A 106 6.30 -14.96 21.68
CA THR A 106 7.64 -14.37 21.58
C THR A 106 7.48 -12.89 21.37
N ALA A 107 7.79 -12.07 22.36
CA ALA A 107 7.63 -10.63 22.33
C ALA A 107 9.00 -9.94 22.30
N ASN A 108 9.27 -9.19 21.22
CA ASN A 108 10.58 -8.54 21.02
C ASN A 108 11.78 -9.49 21.26
N GLY A 109 11.67 -10.74 20.77
CA GLY A 109 12.67 -11.78 20.94
C GLY A 109 12.60 -12.54 22.28
N THR A 110 11.83 -12.10 23.27
CA THR A 110 11.68 -12.75 24.58
C THR A 110 10.55 -13.77 24.55
N PRO A 111 10.80 -15.07 24.83
CA PRO A 111 9.77 -16.09 24.82
C PRO A 111 9.02 -16.20 26.16
N PHE A 112 7.73 -16.42 26.08
CA PHE A 112 6.82 -16.75 27.18
C PHE A 112 5.97 -17.95 26.80
N VAL A 113 5.45 -18.65 27.81
CA VAL A 113 4.51 -19.77 27.60
C VAL A 113 3.22 -19.47 28.35
N LEU A 114 2.09 -19.63 27.65
CA LEU A 114 0.76 -19.49 28.23
C LEU A 114 0.00 -20.82 28.17
N ASP A 115 -0.69 -21.13 29.23
CA ASP A 115 -1.64 -22.24 29.32
C ASP A 115 -3.05 -21.67 29.19
N LEU A 116 -3.72 -21.93 28.06
CA LEU A 116 -5.10 -21.56 27.86
C LEU A 116 -6.01 -22.68 28.33
N SER A 117 -7.05 -22.33 29.09
CA SER A 117 -8.06 -23.26 29.55
C SER A 117 -9.40 -23.04 28.91
N LYS A 118 -10.21 -24.12 28.77
CA LYS A 118 -11.57 -24.06 28.21
C LYS A 118 -12.40 -22.99 28.91
N GLY A 119 -13.10 -22.20 28.11
CA GLY A 119 -14.00 -21.17 28.60
C GLY A 119 -14.17 -19.98 27.69
N PRO A 120 -14.90 -18.95 28.12
CA PRO A 120 -15.08 -17.70 27.41
C PRO A 120 -13.75 -16.93 27.25
N THR A 121 -13.78 -15.83 26.53
CA THR A 121 -12.64 -14.91 26.43
C THR A 121 -12.19 -14.45 27.81
N ARG A 122 -10.89 -14.60 28.06
CA ARG A 122 -10.20 -14.16 29.30
C ARG A 122 -8.92 -13.47 28.93
N THR A 123 -8.42 -12.63 29.84
CA THR A 123 -7.11 -12.00 29.72
C THR A 123 -6.06 -12.88 30.41
N TYR A 124 -5.07 -13.32 29.67
CA TYR A 124 -3.93 -14.12 30.12
C TYR A 124 -2.70 -13.23 30.19
N ALA A 125 -2.10 -13.11 31.38
CA ALA A 125 -0.85 -12.34 31.55
C ALA A 125 0.29 -13.04 30.82
N ILE A 126 1.04 -12.24 30.02
CA ILE A 126 2.26 -12.72 29.32
C ILE A 126 3.48 -12.41 30.19
N GLY A 127 3.72 -11.14 30.48
CA GLY A 127 4.89 -10.65 31.19
C GLY A 127 5.29 -9.26 30.75
N THR A 128 6.47 -8.84 31.19
CA THR A 128 7.04 -7.52 30.85
C THR A 128 8.26 -7.71 29.97
N ILE A 129 8.35 -6.90 28.90
CA ILE A 129 9.50 -6.82 28.01
C ILE A 129 10.16 -5.45 28.13
N ASN A 130 11.45 -5.38 27.80
CA ASN A 130 12.16 -4.12 27.59
C ASN A 130 12.32 -3.86 26.09
N VAL A 131 11.91 -2.68 25.63
CA VAL A 131 12.03 -2.22 24.25
C VAL A 131 13.13 -1.17 24.21
N PRO A 132 14.30 -1.45 23.59
CA PRO A 132 15.50 -0.61 23.72
C PRO A 132 15.43 0.65 22.84
N ALA A 133 14.54 0.72 21.86
CA ALA A 133 14.43 1.86 20.95
C ALA A 133 12.98 2.14 20.57
N ALA A 134 12.68 3.39 20.20
CA ALA A 134 11.40 3.73 19.58
C ALA A 134 11.22 2.97 18.27
N GLY A 135 10.01 2.47 18.00
CA GLY A 135 9.72 1.71 16.79
C GLY A 135 8.64 0.68 16.97
N TYR A 136 8.46 -0.15 15.94
CA TYR A 136 7.51 -1.25 15.99
C TYR A 136 8.04 -2.42 16.83
N VAL A 137 7.14 -2.98 17.63
CA VAL A 137 7.36 -4.16 18.46
C VAL A 137 6.55 -5.30 17.86
N ARG A 138 7.21 -6.42 17.59
CA ARG A 138 6.59 -7.63 17.09
C ARG A 138 6.34 -8.62 18.23
N VAL A 139 5.15 -9.21 18.23
CA VAL A 139 4.73 -10.28 19.15
C VAL A 139 4.22 -11.46 18.33
N ASP A 140 4.92 -12.59 18.41
CA ASP A 140 4.58 -13.81 17.68
C ASP A 140 3.81 -14.79 18.59
N LEU A 141 2.77 -15.38 18.05
CA LEU A 141 2.00 -16.47 18.63
C LEU A 141 2.27 -17.75 17.87
N GLN A 142 2.62 -18.83 18.59
CA GLN A 142 2.85 -20.17 18.04
C GLN A 142 2.30 -21.25 18.95
N GLY A 143 1.68 -22.27 18.41
CA GLY A 143 1.20 -23.42 19.16
C GLY A 143 2.35 -24.29 19.70
N ILE A 144 2.17 -24.86 20.91
CA ILE A 144 3.09 -25.88 21.47
C ILE A 144 2.37 -27.23 21.55
N SER A 145 1.24 -27.27 22.26
CA SER A 145 0.42 -28.50 22.42
C SER A 145 -1.03 -28.14 22.69
N LYS A 146 -1.93 -29.04 22.39
CA LYS A 146 -3.38 -28.87 22.62
C LYS A 146 -4.07 -30.21 22.88
N ALA A 147 -5.11 -30.17 23.71
CA ALA A 147 -5.96 -31.33 24.03
C ALA A 147 -7.27 -31.31 23.21
N GLY A 148 -7.26 -30.76 22.02
CA GLY A 148 -8.42 -30.65 21.12
C GLY A 148 -8.00 -30.23 19.74
N SER A 149 -8.93 -29.78 18.88
CA SER A 149 -8.65 -29.45 17.50
C SER A 149 -8.00 -28.07 17.32
N TYR A 150 -8.17 -27.15 18.28
CA TYR A 150 -7.75 -25.75 18.15
C TYR A 150 -6.84 -25.33 19.29
N PHE A 151 -5.92 -24.38 19.01
CA PHE A 151 -5.11 -23.70 20.03
C PHE A 151 -5.89 -22.59 20.74
N GLY A 152 -6.90 -22.02 20.11
CA GLY A 152 -7.77 -20.98 20.64
C GLY A 152 -8.00 -19.85 19.64
N ASP A 153 -8.97 -19.00 19.95
CA ASP A 153 -9.22 -17.74 19.25
C ASP A 153 -8.57 -16.61 20.04
N VAL A 154 -7.89 -15.66 19.37
CA VAL A 154 -7.23 -14.53 20.02
C VAL A 154 -7.77 -13.23 19.46
N SER A 155 -8.36 -12.39 20.30
CA SER A 155 -8.99 -11.13 19.86
C SER A 155 -8.08 -9.91 19.98
N ALA A 156 -7.27 -9.82 21.04
CA ALA A 156 -6.45 -8.65 21.28
C ALA A 156 -5.17 -8.98 22.07
N LEU A 157 -4.15 -8.16 21.82
CA LEU A 157 -3.00 -7.99 22.70
C LEU A 157 -3.24 -6.75 23.57
N ARG A 158 -3.13 -6.87 24.87
CA ARG A 158 -3.13 -5.75 25.81
C ARG A 158 -1.73 -5.30 26.07
N VAL A 159 -1.49 -3.99 25.98
CA VAL A 159 -0.17 -3.39 26.18
C VAL A 159 -0.26 -2.25 27.18
N SER A 160 0.50 -2.33 28.27
CA SER A 160 0.65 -1.24 29.24
C SER A 160 2.10 -0.76 29.23
N SER A 161 2.31 0.52 28.97
CA SER A 161 3.61 1.18 28.90
C SER A 161 3.49 2.64 29.29
N ALA A 162 4.56 3.23 29.83
CA ALA A 162 4.66 4.67 30.03
C ALA A 162 4.89 5.43 28.70
N ALA A 163 5.44 4.77 27.68
CA ALA A 163 5.60 5.33 26.36
C ALA A 163 4.26 5.37 25.61
N SER A 164 4.04 6.42 24.81
CA SER A 164 2.89 6.49 23.92
C SER A 164 2.93 5.36 22.89
N LEU A 165 1.78 4.75 22.64
CA LEU A 165 1.62 3.64 21.71
C LEU A 165 0.93 4.11 20.41
N ASN A 166 1.29 3.49 19.30
CA ASN A 166 0.59 3.62 18.03
C ASN A 166 0.28 2.24 17.46
N TYR A 167 -0.94 2.04 17.02
CA TYR A 167 -1.46 0.83 16.38
C TYR A 167 -2.74 1.19 15.63
N ALA A 168 -3.21 0.33 14.74
CA ALA A 168 -4.50 0.51 14.08
C ALA A 168 -5.63 0.33 15.11
N ASP A 169 -6.40 1.39 15.35
CA ASP A 169 -7.49 1.44 16.34
C ASP A 169 -8.86 1.80 15.74
N ASP A 170 -8.92 2.09 14.46
CA ASP A 170 -10.16 2.33 13.73
C ASP A 170 -10.71 1.02 13.16
N ALA A 171 -11.68 0.43 13.89
CA ALA A 171 -12.27 -0.85 13.54
C ALA A 171 -12.95 -0.86 12.17
N ALA A 172 -13.51 0.26 11.72
CA ALA A 172 -14.13 0.38 10.41
C ALA A 172 -13.10 0.27 9.27
N ASN A 173 -11.85 0.59 9.57
CA ASN A 173 -10.75 0.68 8.61
C ASN A 173 -9.64 -0.38 8.82
N TYR A 174 -9.85 -1.44 9.60
CA TYR A 174 -8.87 -2.49 9.82
C TYR A 174 -8.40 -3.18 8.52
N TYR A 175 -9.28 -3.34 7.54
CA TYR A 175 -8.90 -3.86 6.22
C TYR A 175 -7.79 -3.01 5.58
N TRP A 176 -7.96 -1.69 5.57
CA TRP A 176 -6.99 -0.73 5.02
C TRP A 176 -5.71 -0.69 5.83
N SER A 177 -5.83 -0.69 7.16
CA SER A 177 -4.68 -0.73 8.06
C SER A 177 -3.84 -1.99 7.85
N ARG A 178 -4.45 -3.15 7.59
CA ARG A 178 -3.72 -4.38 7.27
C ARG A 178 -3.08 -4.35 5.88
N ARG A 179 -3.63 -3.62 4.92
CA ARG A 179 -2.92 -3.39 3.65
C ARG A 179 -1.64 -2.57 3.86
N GLY A 180 -1.64 -1.69 4.83
CA GLY A 180 -0.61 -0.70 5.07
C GLY A 180 -0.85 0.57 4.27
N PRO A 181 -0.09 1.65 4.57
CA PRO A 181 -0.26 2.93 3.91
C PRO A 181 0.05 2.87 2.41
N SER A 182 -0.80 3.47 1.58
CA SER A 182 -0.47 3.83 0.21
C SER A 182 0.24 5.18 0.21
N VAL A 183 1.33 5.30 -0.55
CA VAL A 183 2.18 6.50 -0.57
C VAL A 183 2.42 6.98 -1.98
N HIS A 184 2.54 8.31 -2.15
CA HIS A 184 2.54 8.93 -3.45
C HIS A 184 3.64 9.99 -3.60
N MET A 185 4.11 10.18 -4.86
CA MET A 185 4.90 11.33 -5.31
C MET A 185 4.11 12.09 -6.36
N GLY A 186 3.66 13.32 -6.03
CA GLY A 186 2.92 14.18 -6.94
C GLY A 186 3.86 15.16 -7.66
N TYR A 187 3.70 15.31 -8.96
CA TYR A 187 4.55 16.18 -9.79
C TYR A 187 3.73 17.35 -10.35
N ALA A 188 4.30 18.55 -10.31
CA ALA A 188 3.72 19.71 -10.96
C ALA A 188 4.07 19.68 -12.45
N VAL A 189 3.06 19.55 -13.32
CA VAL A 189 3.24 19.57 -14.77
C VAL A 189 2.83 20.92 -15.35
N PRO A 190 3.50 21.38 -16.44
CA PRO A 190 3.07 22.57 -17.18
C PRO A 190 1.65 22.42 -17.72
N ALA A 191 0.97 23.54 -17.96
CA ALA A 191 -0.29 23.54 -18.70
C ALA A 191 -0.10 22.92 -20.10
N ASN A 192 -1.15 22.32 -20.65
CA ASN A 192 -1.12 21.65 -21.96
C ASN A 192 -0.09 20.50 -22.07
N THR A 193 0.22 19.83 -20.96
CA THR A 193 1.03 18.61 -20.97
C THR A 193 0.26 17.49 -21.64
N GLU A 194 0.69 17.12 -22.85
CA GLU A 194 0.08 16.05 -23.64
C GLU A 194 0.65 14.68 -23.24
N TYR A 195 1.96 14.58 -23.01
CA TYR A 195 2.62 13.33 -22.63
C TYR A 195 3.30 13.46 -21.27
N PHE A 196 3.22 12.40 -20.47
CA PHE A 196 4.01 12.22 -19.26
C PHE A 196 4.87 10.97 -19.39
N TYR A 197 6.18 11.14 -19.22
CA TYR A 197 7.19 10.09 -19.25
C TYR A 197 7.75 9.88 -17.84
N ASN A 198 7.97 8.62 -17.46
CA ASN A 198 8.57 8.25 -16.18
C ASN A 198 9.37 6.95 -16.30
N GLU A 199 10.43 6.81 -15.52
CA GLU A 199 11.21 5.58 -15.37
C GLU A 199 11.04 5.03 -13.96
N MET A 200 10.90 3.70 -13.87
CA MET A 200 10.64 3.03 -12.60
C MET A 200 11.47 1.76 -12.47
N THR A 201 12.08 1.57 -11.29
CA THR A 201 12.80 0.36 -10.92
C THR A 201 12.24 -0.19 -9.62
N VAL A 202 11.80 -1.43 -9.63
CA VAL A 202 11.49 -2.18 -8.40
C VAL A 202 12.77 -2.90 -7.99
N PRO A 203 13.39 -2.59 -6.84
CA PRO A 203 14.60 -3.28 -6.40
C PRO A 203 14.39 -4.80 -6.25
N VAL A 204 15.46 -5.58 -6.44
CA VAL A 204 15.43 -7.03 -6.26
C VAL A 204 14.96 -7.37 -4.84
N GLY A 205 13.98 -8.26 -4.74
CA GLY A 205 13.38 -8.66 -3.47
C GLY A 205 12.28 -7.75 -2.94
N GLU A 206 11.96 -6.64 -3.60
CA GLU A 206 10.85 -5.74 -3.21
C GLU A 206 9.56 -6.01 -3.99
N ASP A 207 9.59 -6.92 -4.93
CA ASP A 207 8.48 -7.34 -5.79
C ASP A 207 7.51 -8.31 -5.09
N LYS A 208 7.02 -7.91 -3.92
CA LYS A 208 6.12 -8.73 -3.09
C LYS A 208 4.75 -8.90 -3.76
N ILE A 209 4.17 -10.10 -3.61
CA ILE A 209 2.79 -10.37 -4.07
C ILE A 209 1.82 -9.38 -3.41
N GLY A 210 0.88 -8.87 -4.19
CA GLY A 210 -0.08 -7.86 -3.77
C GLY A 210 0.42 -6.42 -3.98
N SER A 211 1.57 -6.22 -4.63
CA SER A 211 2.10 -4.88 -4.88
C SER A 211 1.57 -4.28 -6.18
N TYR A 212 1.23 -2.99 -6.12
CA TYR A 212 1.06 -2.15 -7.28
C TYR A 212 2.08 -1.02 -7.24
N PHE A 213 2.98 -1.04 -8.20
CA PHE A 213 3.97 -0.01 -8.48
C PHE A 213 3.43 0.84 -9.62
N MET A 214 2.75 1.93 -9.29
CA MET A 214 2.13 2.80 -10.28
C MET A 214 3.09 3.92 -10.67
N SER A 215 3.50 3.91 -11.93
CA SER A 215 4.42 4.90 -12.49
C SER A 215 3.72 6.21 -12.84
N ASN A 216 2.66 6.13 -13.65
CA ASN A 216 1.98 7.29 -14.21
C ASN A 216 0.52 7.32 -13.79
N GLY A 217 0.20 8.06 -12.71
CA GLY A 217 -1.13 8.45 -12.33
C GLY A 217 -1.44 9.85 -12.86
N PHE A 218 -2.71 10.13 -13.09
CA PHE A 218 -3.21 11.43 -13.54
C PHE A 218 -4.68 11.58 -13.18
N ASN A 219 -5.22 12.78 -13.28
CA ASN A 219 -6.66 12.99 -13.10
C ASN A 219 -7.44 12.17 -14.12
N GLY A 220 -8.04 11.07 -13.67
CA GLY A 220 -8.86 10.20 -14.49
C GLY A 220 -8.25 8.83 -14.80
N GLY A 221 -7.02 8.50 -14.39
CA GLY A 221 -6.45 7.18 -14.65
C GLY A 221 -5.11 6.90 -13.99
N TYR A 222 -4.62 5.68 -14.20
CA TYR A 222 -3.38 5.20 -13.62
C TYR A 222 -2.75 4.08 -14.45
N PHE A 223 -1.41 4.04 -14.49
CA PHE A 223 -0.62 3.12 -15.29
C PHE A 223 0.63 2.66 -14.54
N GLY A 224 0.89 1.36 -14.49
CA GLY A 224 2.05 0.79 -13.80
C GLY A 224 2.12 -0.73 -13.91
N ILE A 225 2.83 -1.35 -12.94
CA ILE A 225 3.06 -2.80 -12.91
C ILE A 225 2.62 -3.41 -11.59
N GLN A 226 2.13 -4.65 -11.64
CA GLN A 226 1.62 -5.39 -10.48
C GLN A 226 2.30 -6.75 -10.33
N VAL A 227 2.32 -7.26 -9.09
CA VAL A 227 2.59 -8.66 -8.74
C VAL A 227 1.32 -9.27 -8.19
N ASN A 228 0.61 -10.07 -9.00
CA ASN A 228 -0.71 -10.61 -8.66
C ASN A 228 -0.61 -11.98 -7.96
N SER A 229 0.37 -12.80 -8.36
CA SER A 229 0.63 -14.12 -7.78
C SER A 229 2.11 -14.50 -7.94
N PRO A 230 2.55 -15.68 -7.48
CA PRO A 230 3.91 -16.17 -7.74
C PRO A 230 4.24 -16.33 -9.23
N THR A 231 3.21 -16.49 -10.07
CA THR A 231 3.33 -16.77 -11.52
C THR A 231 2.68 -15.72 -12.40
N GLU A 232 2.10 -14.66 -11.82
CA GLU A 232 1.38 -13.63 -12.59
C GLU A 232 1.85 -12.23 -12.24
N ARG A 233 2.34 -11.53 -13.25
CA ARG A 233 2.68 -10.10 -13.22
C ARG A 233 1.97 -9.38 -14.35
N ARG A 234 1.56 -8.15 -14.11
CA ARG A 234 0.80 -7.33 -15.06
C ARG A 234 1.47 -6.00 -15.32
N VAL A 235 1.34 -5.52 -16.54
CA VAL A 235 1.40 -4.10 -16.90
C VAL A 235 -0.05 -3.65 -17.02
N LEU A 236 -0.51 -2.74 -16.18
CA LEU A 236 -1.92 -2.41 -16.01
C LEU A 236 -2.17 -0.92 -16.21
N PHE A 237 -3.14 -0.60 -17.07
CA PHE A 237 -3.61 0.73 -17.39
C PHE A 237 -5.12 0.83 -17.22
N SER A 238 -5.59 1.81 -16.46
CA SER A 238 -7.02 2.03 -16.21
C SER A 238 -7.38 3.50 -16.35
N VAL A 239 -8.60 3.75 -16.83
CA VAL A 239 -9.19 5.09 -16.94
C VAL A 239 -10.59 5.05 -16.31
N TRP A 240 -10.83 5.93 -15.35
CA TRP A 240 -12.11 6.04 -14.64
C TRP A 240 -13.21 6.56 -15.55
N ASP A 241 -14.44 6.14 -15.28
CA ASP A 241 -15.63 6.78 -15.86
C ASP A 241 -15.67 8.27 -15.50
N ALA A 242 -16.34 9.05 -16.32
CA ALA A 242 -16.48 10.48 -16.04
C ALA A 242 -17.29 10.74 -14.77
N ASP A 243 -17.04 11.88 -14.12
CA ASP A 243 -17.65 12.24 -12.83
C ASP A 243 -19.18 12.36 -12.91
N ASN A 244 -19.73 12.64 -14.09
CA ASN A 244 -21.16 12.64 -14.37
C ASN A 244 -21.76 11.25 -14.64
N GLY A 245 -20.94 10.17 -14.52
CA GLY A 245 -21.35 8.79 -14.74
C GLY A 245 -21.26 8.29 -16.19
N ALA A 246 -20.85 9.15 -17.14
CA ALA A 246 -20.65 8.73 -18.54
C ALA A 246 -19.49 7.73 -18.63
N LYS A 247 -19.72 6.67 -19.42
CA LYS A 247 -18.82 5.51 -19.45
C LYS A 247 -17.61 5.72 -20.35
N THR A 248 -16.45 5.41 -19.81
CA THR A 248 -15.19 5.30 -20.54
C THR A 248 -15.25 4.10 -21.50
N THR A 249 -14.84 4.30 -22.76
CA THR A 249 -14.91 3.30 -23.81
C THR A 249 -13.53 3.01 -24.39
N LEU A 250 -13.28 1.74 -24.75
CA LEU A 250 -12.05 1.34 -25.41
C LEU A 250 -12.04 1.87 -26.85
N VAL A 251 -10.98 2.57 -27.24
CA VAL A 251 -10.75 3.00 -28.64
C VAL A 251 -9.94 1.94 -29.38
N ARG A 252 -8.78 1.56 -28.80
CA ARG A 252 -7.93 0.49 -29.32
C ARG A 252 -7.07 -0.10 -28.22
N LYS A 253 -6.56 -1.31 -28.41
CA LYS A 253 -5.61 -1.99 -27.51
C LYS A 253 -4.46 -2.63 -28.28
N GLY A 254 -3.36 -2.83 -27.59
CA GLY A 254 -2.18 -3.52 -28.12
C GLY A 254 -2.37 -5.04 -28.25
N PRO A 255 -1.47 -5.72 -28.98
CA PRO A 255 -1.47 -7.18 -29.06
C PRO A 255 -1.39 -7.82 -27.67
N ASN A 256 -2.18 -8.87 -27.46
CA ASN A 256 -2.25 -9.66 -26.21
C ASN A 256 -2.68 -8.85 -24.96
N VAL A 257 -3.17 -7.64 -25.13
CA VAL A 257 -3.75 -6.85 -24.05
C VAL A 257 -5.18 -7.32 -23.80
N VAL A 258 -5.48 -7.65 -22.54
CA VAL A 258 -6.82 -7.96 -22.06
C VAL A 258 -7.49 -6.65 -21.65
N ASP A 259 -8.72 -6.44 -22.09
CA ASP A 259 -9.56 -5.32 -21.69
C ASP A 259 -10.76 -5.82 -20.87
N ASN A 260 -11.03 -5.11 -19.79
CA ASN A 260 -12.15 -5.37 -18.90
C ASN A 260 -12.75 -4.04 -18.42
N GLY A 261 -13.98 -4.09 -17.89
CA GLY A 261 -14.45 -3.08 -16.97
C GLY A 261 -13.95 -3.38 -15.55
N PHE A 262 -13.82 -2.38 -14.72
CA PHE A 262 -13.58 -2.56 -13.29
C PHE A 262 -14.67 -1.88 -12.46
N GLY A 263 -14.82 -2.35 -11.21
CA GLY A 263 -15.78 -1.84 -10.25
C GLY A 263 -15.31 -2.09 -8.83
N GLY A 264 -15.93 -1.39 -7.88
CA GLY A 264 -15.60 -1.52 -6.44
C GLY A 264 -15.11 -0.22 -5.86
N GLU A 265 -14.08 0.38 -6.43
CA GLU A 265 -13.53 1.71 -6.05
C GLU A 265 -14.07 2.86 -6.90
N GLY A 266 -14.98 2.58 -7.78
CA GLY A 266 -15.48 3.35 -8.88
C GLY A 266 -15.63 2.41 -10.08
N THR A 267 -15.97 2.94 -11.24
CA THR A 267 -16.09 2.18 -12.47
C THR A 267 -15.25 2.81 -13.58
N GLY A 268 -14.86 2.01 -14.57
CA GLY A 268 -14.07 2.50 -15.70
C GLY A 268 -13.58 1.38 -16.60
N GLY A 269 -12.75 1.74 -17.56
CA GLY A 269 -12.04 0.83 -18.43
C GLY A 269 -10.70 0.40 -17.83
N GLN A 270 -10.43 -0.91 -17.84
CA GLN A 270 -9.16 -1.48 -17.42
C GLN A 270 -8.57 -2.29 -18.57
N SER A 271 -7.29 -2.11 -18.79
CA SER A 271 -6.52 -2.93 -19.71
C SER A 271 -5.24 -3.42 -19.04
N TYR A 272 -4.85 -4.67 -19.30
CA TYR A 272 -3.59 -5.20 -18.81
C TYR A 272 -2.94 -6.15 -19.80
N LEU A 273 -1.60 -6.13 -19.80
CA LEU A 273 -0.75 -7.09 -20.48
C LEU A 273 -0.16 -8.03 -19.41
N LEU A 274 -0.33 -9.35 -19.59
CA LEU A 274 0.46 -10.33 -18.85
C LEU A 274 1.90 -10.22 -19.30
N TYR A 275 2.76 -9.74 -18.43
CA TYR A 275 4.18 -9.53 -18.71
C TYR A 275 5.00 -9.84 -17.47
N ASN A 276 5.92 -10.79 -17.61
CA ASN A 276 6.76 -11.24 -16.49
C ASN A 276 7.96 -10.29 -16.30
N TRP A 277 7.68 -9.04 -15.93
CA TRP A 277 8.69 -8.04 -15.65
C TRP A 277 9.61 -8.50 -14.49
N VAL A 278 10.86 -8.06 -14.50
CA VAL A 278 11.92 -8.52 -13.60
C VAL A 278 12.34 -7.39 -12.65
N ALA A 279 12.36 -7.68 -11.34
CA ALA A 279 12.91 -6.75 -10.35
C ALA A 279 14.40 -6.49 -10.62
N GLY A 280 14.84 -5.24 -10.40
CA GLY A 280 16.18 -4.77 -10.75
C GLY A 280 16.26 -4.09 -12.12
N ASN A 281 15.33 -4.39 -13.04
CA ASN A 281 15.28 -3.70 -14.33
C ASN A 281 14.54 -2.36 -14.23
N THR A 282 14.98 -1.40 -15.05
CA THR A 282 14.31 -0.10 -15.19
C THR A 282 13.36 -0.14 -16.38
N TYR A 283 12.09 0.04 -16.11
CA TYR A 283 11.03 0.12 -17.10
C TYR A 283 10.65 1.57 -17.35
N ARG A 284 10.21 1.88 -18.60
CA ARG A 284 9.81 3.23 -19.00
C ARG A 284 8.34 3.25 -19.33
N PHE A 285 7.68 4.31 -18.94
CA PHE A 285 6.24 4.49 -19.08
C PHE A 285 5.94 5.81 -19.73
N ILE A 286 5.04 5.79 -20.70
CA ILE A 286 4.49 7.01 -21.32
C ILE A 286 2.97 6.92 -21.25
N THR A 287 2.35 8.01 -20.81
CA THR A 287 0.91 8.24 -20.97
C THR A 287 0.67 9.48 -21.81
N ARG A 288 -0.41 9.49 -22.58
CA ARG A 288 -0.90 10.64 -23.36
C ARG A 288 -2.30 10.99 -22.94
N ALA A 289 -2.59 12.28 -22.83
CA ALA A 289 -3.94 12.82 -22.66
C ALA A 289 -4.19 13.80 -23.80
N ALA A 290 -5.13 13.48 -24.70
CA ALA A 290 -5.41 14.26 -25.89
C ALA A 290 -6.93 14.52 -25.99
N PRO A 291 -7.39 15.78 -25.74
CA PRO A 291 -8.76 16.17 -26.03
C PRO A 291 -9.11 15.96 -27.49
N ASP A 292 -10.29 15.37 -27.79
CA ASP A 292 -10.74 15.05 -29.13
C ASP A 292 -11.44 16.21 -29.87
N GLY A 293 -11.59 17.35 -29.19
CA GLY A 293 -12.31 18.53 -29.71
C GLY A 293 -13.83 18.38 -29.71
N ALA A 294 -14.36 17.24 -29.28
CA ALA A 294 -15.79 16.92 -29.27
C ALA A 294 -16.35 16.66 -27.84
N GLY A 295 -15.59 17.04 -26.81
CA GLY A 295 -16.01 16.92 -25.41
C GLY A 295 -15.53 15.67 -24.68
N ALA A 296 -14.60 14.91 -25.28
CA ALA A 296 -13.93 13.79 -24.63
C ALA A 296 -12.41 13.94 -24.70
N THR A 297 -11.73 13.11 -23.90
CA THR A 297 -10.26 12.98 -23.93
C THR A 297 -9.89 11.53 -24.16
N ASP A 298 -9.00 11.30 -25.11
CA ASP A 298 -8.36 10.02 -25.33
C ASP A 298 -7.11 9.90 -24.43
N PHE A 299 -7.11 8.89 -23.57
CA PHE A 299 -5.97 8.53 -22.73
C PHE A 299 -5.29 7.29 -23.29
N SER A 300 -4.00 7.39 -23.58
CA SER A 300 -3.21 6.30 -24.14
C SER A 300 -2.01 5.96 -23.27
N ALA A 301 -1.55 4.70 -23.31
CA ALA A 301 -0.42 4.23 -22.52
C ALA A 301 0.51 3.31 -23.31
N TRP A 302 1.83 3.50 -23.12
CA TRP A 302 2.90 2.68 -23.69
C TRP A 302 3.91 2.30 -22.60
N PHE A 303 4.38 1.06 -22.70
CA PHE A 303 5.33 0.44 -21.81
C PHE A 303 6.59 0.03 -22.57
N PHE A 304 7.77 0.44 -22.11
CA PHE A 304 9.04 -0.01 -22.66
C PHE A 304 9.63 -1.10 -21.78
N ALA A 305 9.90 -2.24 -22.41
CA ALA A 305 10.53 -3.39 -21.78
C ALA A 305 12.00 -3.48 -22.20
N PRO A 306 12.96 -3.33 -21.27
CA PRO A 306 14.39 -3.40 -21.59
C PRO A 306 14.80 -4.78 -22.14
N GLU A 307 14.12 -5.85 -21.74
CA GLU A 307 14.38 -7.22 -22.18
C GLU A 307 14.17 -7.42 -23.68
N THR A 308 13.26 -6.63 -24.27
CA THR A 308 12.97 -6.67 -25.72
C THR A 308 13.43 -5.41 -26.44
N ASN A 309 13.95 -4.42 -25.71
CA ASN A 309 14.36 -3.11 -26.19
C ASN A 309 13.28 -2.46 -27.10
N ALA A 310 12.00 -2.58 -26.70
CA ALA A 310 10.89 -2.14 -27.53
C ALA A 310 9.75 -1.51 -26.71
N TRP A 311 9.12 -0.49 -27.28
CA TRP A 311 7.86 0.05 -26.80
C TRP A 311 6.71 -0.90 -27.16
N ARG A 312 5.77 -1.05 -26.24
CA ARG A 312 4.54 -1.81 -26.39
C ARG A 312 3.35 -0.89 -26.12
N PHE A 313 2.45 -0.80 -27.07
CA PHE A 313 1.18 -0.13 -26.85
C PHE A 313 0.30 -0.96 -25.92
N ILE A 314 -0.32 -0.32 -24.93
CA ILE A 314 -1.25 -0.98 -24.02
C ILE A 314 -2.67 -0.71 -24.48
N ALA A 315 -3.18 0.51 -24.36
CA ALA A 315 -4.51 0.84 -24.81
C ALA A 315 -4.69 2.35 -24.99
N THR A 316 -5.74 2.71 -25.72
CA THR A 316 -6.36 4.03 -25.70
C THR A 316 -7.79 3.89 -25.19
N TRP A 317 -8.12 4.64 -24.15
CA TRP A 317 -9.45 4.76 -23.56
C TRP A 317 -9.98 6.17 -23.77
N LYS A 318 -11.23 6.29 -24.28
CA LYS A 318 -11.93 7.57 -24.42
C LYS A 318 -12.79 7.83 -23.18
N ARG A 319 -12.48 8.91 -22.45
CA ARG A 319 -13.27 9.39 -21.33
C ARG A 319 -14.16 10.54 -21.78
N PRO A 320 -15.48 10.36 -21.85
CA PRO A 320 -16.42 11.41 -22.24
C PRO A 320 -16.55 12.48 -21.16
N ALA A 321 -17.20 13.59 -21.48
CA ALA A 321 -17.41 14.73 -20.60
C ALA A 321 -16.13 15.20 -19.90
N THR A 322 -14.99 15.08 -20.61
CA THR A 322 -13.66 15.40 -20.11
C THR A 322 -12.88 16.08 -21.23
N THR A 323 -12.46 17.32 -21.01
CA THR A 323 -11.66 18.05 -22.00
C THR A 323 -10.41 18.55 -21.30
N THR A 324 -9.37 17.72 -21.22
CA THR A 324 -8.16 18.01 -20.46
C THR A 324 -6.92 17.39 -21.09
N TYR A 325 -5.79 18.07 -20.95
CA TYR A 325 -4.47 17.47 -21.01
C TYR A 325 -4.11 16.85 -19.65
N HIS A 326 -2.90 16.31 -19.49
CA HIS A 326 -2.46 15.77 -18.20
C HIS A 326 -2.51 16.83 -17.09
N ALA A 327 -3.16 16.47 -15.99
CA ALA A 327 -3.19 17.25 -14.76
C ALA A 327 -3.17 16.29 -13.56
N GLY A 328 -2.72 16.77 -12.40
CA GLY A 328 -2.66 15.96 -11.18
C GLY A 328 -1.77 14.73 -11.35
N VAL A 329 -0.61 14.89 -11.97
CA VAL A 329 0.28 13.76 -12.30
C VAL A 329 1.01 13.30 -11.03
N TYR A 330 1.08 11.97 -10.83
CA TYR A 330 1.71 11.36 -9.65
C TYR A 330 2.16 9.91 -9.90
N SER A 331 2.97 9.40 -8.99
CA SER A 331 3.27 7.97 -8.87
C SER A 331 2.84 7.47 -7.49
N PHE A 332 2.52 6.18 -7.35
CA PHE A 332 2.25 5.59 -6.04
C PHE A 332 2.86 4.20 -5.85
N LEU A 333 2.96 3.82 -4.58
CA LEU A 333 3.25 2.47 -4.14
C LEU A 333 2.13 1.99 -3.22
N GLU A 334 1.53 0.85 -3.55
CA GLU A 334 0.41 0.28 -2.83
C GLU A 334 0.56 -1.24 -2.65
N ASN A 335 0.04 -1.75 -1.54
CA ASN A 335 -0.29 -3.15 -1.35
C ASN A 335 -1.80 -3.35 -1.41
N PHE A 336 -2.30 -4.15 -2.35
CA PHE A 336 -3.74 -4.41 -2.49
C PHE A 336 -4.24 -5.67 -1.77
N LEU A 337 -3.38 -6.37 -1.00
CA LEU A 337 -3.75 -7.55 -0.20
C LEU A 337 -3.60 -7.28 1.30
N ASP A 338 -4.70 -7.30 2.03
CA ASP A 338 -4.74 -7.09 3.48
C ASP A 338 -3.97 -8.16 4.28
N THR A 339 -3.69 -9.30 3.68
CA THR A 339 -2.90 -10.38 4.28
C THR A 339 -1.39 -10.22 4.09
N LYS A 340 -0.94 -9.20 3.35
CA LYS A 340 0.47 -9.01 2.96
C LYS A 340 1.09 -7.67 3.42
N GLY A 341 0.38 -6.88 4.22
CA GLY A 341 0.88 -5.58 4.68
C GLY A 341 2.05 -5.64 5.68
N TYR A 342 2.40 -6.82 6.15
CA TYR A 342 3.61 -7.04 6.96
C TYR A 342 4.90 -7.16 6.12
N LEU A 343 4.78 -7.20 4.79
CA LEU A 343 5.92 -7.25 3.87
C LEU A 343 6.26 -5.81 3.43
N GLU A 344 7.54 -5.49 3.51
CA GLU A 344 8.06 -4.21 3.01
C GLU A 344 8.08 -4.21 1.48
N ARG A 345 7.84 -3.03 0.91
CA ARG A 345 7.89 -2.73 -0.52
C ARG A 345 8.62 -1.43 -0.76
N ARG A 346 9.37 -1.37 -1.84
CA ARG A 346 10.07 -0.17 -2.30
C ARG A 346 10.03 -0.05 -3.81
N VAL A 347 10.00 1.19 -4.29
CA VAL A 347 10.16 1.52 -5.70
C VAL A 347 11.03 2.76 -5.84
N LEU A 348 11.85 2.79 -6.89
CA LEU A 348 12.63 3.94 -7.32
C LEU A 348 11.97 4.53 -8.55
N LEU A 349 11.91 5.87 -8.61
CA LEU A 349 11.28 6.62 -9.68
C LEU A 349 12.28 7.68 -10.16
N ASN A 350 12.55 7.70 -11.45
CA ASN A 350 13.53 8.60 -12.02
C ASN A 350 13.10 9.15 -13.37
N ASN A 351 13.77 10.19 -13.81
CA ASN A 351 13.67 10.71 -15.16
C ASN A 351 12.22 11.08 -15.57
N GLN A 352 11.53 11.84 -14.70
CA GLN A 352 10.18 12.32 -14.95
C GLN A 352 10.22 13.52 -15.91
N TRP A 353 9.43 13.46 -17.00
CA TRP A 353 9.32 14.51 -18.00
C TRP A 353 7.89 14.71 -18.47
N ALA A 354 7.52 15.97 -18.68
CA ALA A 354 6.28 16.39 -19.29
C ALA A 354 6.55 16.95 -20.69
N ARG A 355 5.79 16.52 -21.70
CA ARG A 355 5.85 17.09 -23.07
C ARG A 355 4.57 17.83 -23.36
N SER A 356 4.71 19.10 -23.70
CA SER A 356 3.58 19.95 -24.08
C SER A 356 3.09 19.68 -25.49
N THR A 357 1.93 20.22 -25.85
CA THR A 357 1.38 20.21 -27.23
C THR A 357 2.27 20.94 -28.22
N SER A 358 3.15 21.85 -27.79
CA SER A 358 4.15 22.49 -28.66
C SER A 358 5.35 21.60 -28.97
N GLY A 359 5.43 20.42 -28.35
CA GLY A 359 6.55 19.49 -28.50
C GLY A 359 7.70 19.69 -27.53
N ALA A 360 7.65 20.70 -26.67
CA ALA A 360 8.72 20.98 -25.70
C ALA A 360 8.66 19.99 -24.53
N TRP A 361 9.82 19.43 -24.16
CA TRP A 361 10.01 18.62 -22.96
C TRP A 361 10.42 19.49 -21.76
N THR A 362 9.79 19.25 -20.62
CA THR A 362 10.11 19.87 -19.32
C THR A 362 10.44 18.79 -18.32
N GLU A 363 11.62 18.86 -17.70
CA GLU A 363 12.03 17.93 -16.65
C GLU A 363 11.30 18.23 -15.33
N LEU A 364 10.77 17.21 -14.68
CA LEU A 364 10.07 17.32 -13.40
C LEU A 364 10.99 16.82 -12.28
N VAL A 365 11.67 17.74 -11.65
CA VAL A 365 12.71 17.44 -10.64
C VAL A 365 12.21 17.55 -9.20
N THR A 366 11.02 18.12 -9.00
CA THR A 366 10.43 18.30 -7.66
C THR A 366 9.14 17.50 -7.55
N ALA A 367 9.03 16.74 -6.45
CA ALA A 367 7.85 15.96 -6.14
C ALA A 367 7.35 16.21 -4.71
N ARG A 368 6.04 16.19 -4.51
CA ARG A 368 5.39 16.24 -3.20
C ARG A 368 5.08 14.84 -2.72
N PHE A 369 5.62 14.48 -1.56
CA PHE A 369 5.32 13.20 -0.90
C PHE A 369 4.00 13.29 -0.14
N THR A 370 3.09 12.34 -0.36
CA THR A 370 1.81 12.24 0.36
C THR A 370 1.51 10.80 0.74
N GLY A 371 0.54 10.59 1.62
CA GLY A 371 0.02 9.29 2.01
C GLY A 371 -1.50 9.28 2.02
N ASP A 372 -2.07 8.08 2.02
CA ASP A 372 -3.50 7.85 2.13
C ASP A 372 -4.06 8.12 3.54
N ALA A 373 -5.33 7.79 3.76
CA ALA A 373 -5.99 7.93 5.06
C ALA A 373 -5.32 7.08 6.15
N THR A 374 -4.78 5.92 5.82
CA THR A 374 -4.07 5.03 6.76
C THR A 374 -2.83 5.71 7.34
N ALA A 375 -2.06 6.40 6.49
CA ALA A 375 -0.91 7.22 6.89
C ALA A 375 -1.35 8.48 7.64
N ASN A 376 -2.28 9.24 7.06
CA ASN A 376 -2.67 10.56 7.57
C ASN A 376 -3.43 10.49 8.91
N ASN A 377 -4.17 9.40 9.18
CA ASN A 377 -4.83 9.13 10.46
C ASN A 377 -3.94 8.34 11.43
N ALA A 378 -2.65 8.21 11.11
CA ALA A 378 -1.67 7.50 11.94
C ALA A 378 -2.11 6.08 12.34
N GLN A 379 -2.88 5.39 11.48
CA GLN A 379 -3.25 3.99 11.71
C GLN A 379 -2.02 3.08 11.56
N ARG A 380 -1.14 3.42 10.63
CA ARG A 380 0.18 2.79 10.42
C ARG A 380 1.22 3.89 10.12
N LEU A 381 2.45 3.70 10.61
CA LEU A 381 3.56 4.64 10.45
C LEU A 381 4.77 4.03 9.73
N ASP A 382 4.62 2.90 9.06
CA ASP A 382 5.66 2.24 8.27
C ASP A 382 5.54 2.64 6.79
N TYR A 383 5.82 3.90 6.54
CA TYR A 383 5.84 4.49 5.21
C TYR A 383 6.94 5.57 5.09
N ALA A 384 7.49 5.70 3.90
CA ALA A 384 8.48 6.72 3.60
C ALA A 384 8.46 7.08 2.11
N GLY A 385 8.96 8.26 1.81
CA GLY A 385 9.27 8.74 0.48
C GLY A 385 10.31 9.83 0.57
N GLY A 386 11.06 10.07 -0.51
CA GLY A 386 12.13 11.05 -0.53
C GLY A 386 13.11 10.82 -1.66
N LEU A 387 14.39 11.04 -1.39
CA LEU A 387 15.48 10.78 -2.32
C LEU A 387 16.35 9.64 -1.83
N LEU A 388 16.74 8.77 -2.74
CA LEU A 388 17.71 7.70 -2.57
C LEU A 388 18.59 7.66 -3.82
N ASP A 389 19.90 7.87 -3.66
CA ASP A 389 20.89 7.88 -4.75
C ASP A 389 20.48 8.79 -5.93
N GLY A 390 19.96 9.98 -5.62
CA GLY A 390 19.54 10.97 -6.61
C GLY A 390 18.21 10.67 -7.32
N GLN A 391 17.48 9.65 -6.92
CA GLN A 391 16.17 9.26 -7.44
C GLN A 391 15.10 9.46 -6.40
N PHE A 392 13.85 9.68 -6.80
CA PHE A 392 12.72 9.55 -5.88
C PHE A 392 12.52 8.10 -5.49
N TYR A 393 12.10 7.86 -4.25
CA TYR A 393 11.67 6.56 -3.80
C TYR A 393 10.36 6.64 -3.03
N LEU A 394 9.63 5.54 -3.05
CA LEU A 394 8.50 5.26 -2.17
C LEU A 394 8.74 3.92 -1.46
N ARG A 395 8.32 3.84 -0.18
CA ARG A 395 8.46 2.66 0.67
C ARG A 395 7.26 2.53 1.58
N ASN A 396 6.69 1.32 1.70
CA ASN A 396 5.58 1.05 2.60
C ASN A 396 5.55 -0.37 3.13
N GLY A 397 4.79 -0.58 4.20
CA GLY A 397 4.63 -1.88 4.84
C GLY A 397 5.88 -2.35 5.59
N GLY A 398 5.83 -3.56 6.15
CA GLY A 398 7.01 -4.18 6.81
C GLY A 398 7.31 -3.71 8.22
N PHE A 399 6.51 -2.78 8.76
CA PHE A 399 6.65 -2.28 10.15
C PHE A 399 8.02 -1.68 10.47
N PHE A 400 8.62 -0.98 9.51
CA PHE A 400 9.88 -0.26 9.73
C PHE A 400 9.70 1.07 10.47
N SER A 401 10.78 1.62 10.98
CA SER A 401 10.90 2.94 11.59
C SER A 401 12.26 3.56 11.23
N PRO A 402 12.40 4.89 11.18
CA PRO A 402 11.35 5.91 11.28
C PRO A 402 10.54 6.06 9.98
N ASN A 403 9.38 6.70 10.07
CA ASN A 403 8.61 7.14 8.91
C ASN A 403 9.06 8.53 8.44
N VAL A 404 8.70 8.89 7.21
CA VAL A 404 8.85 10.24 6.67
C VAL A 404 7.49 10.97 6.75
N THR A 405 7.49 12.19 7.27
CA THR A 405 6.28 13.00 7.35
C THR A 405 5.72 13.31 5.96
N THR A 406 4.42 13.16 5.79
CA THR A 406 3.72 13.52 4.54
C THR A 406 3.70 15.02 4.29
N ASN A 407 3.35 15.41 3.07
CA ASN A 407 3.27 16.81 2.60
C ASN A 407 4.62 17.55 2.50
N GLN A 408 5.74 16.80 2.45
CA GLN A 408 7.06 17.34 2.16
C GLN A 408 7.33 17.36 0.65
N TYR A 409 8.18 18.29 0.23
CA TYR A 409 8.70 18.37 -1.12
C TYR A 409 10.13 17.88 -1.16
N PHE A 410 10.46 17.10 -2.19
CA PHE A 410 11.80 16.61 -2.46
C PHE A 410 12.20 17.04 -3.87
N THR A 411 13.47 17.43 -4.05
CA THR A 411 14.01 17.84 -5.34
C THR A 411 15.22 17.00 -5.67
N ARG A 412 15.13 16.19 -6.74
CA ARG A 412 16.27 15.41 -7.25
C ARG A 412 17.16 16.25 -8.16
N PRO A 413 18.41 15.86 -8.37
CA PRO A 413 19.25 16.46 -9.39
C PRO A 413 18.60 16.38 -10.78
N ALA A 414 18.70 17.44 -11.57
CA ALA A 414 18.27 17.43 -12.96
C ALA A 414 19.25 16.59 -13.80
N THR A 415 18.72 15.83 -14.75
CA THR A 415 19.53 15.15 -15.77
C THR A 415 19.87 16.08 -16.93
N GLY A 416 18.99 17.04 -17.21
CA GLY A 416 19.07 17.94 -18.36
C GLY A 416 18.94 17.24 -19.72
N GLN A 417 18.63 15.95 -19.73
CA GLN A 417 18.54 15.12 -20.92
C GLN A 417 17.12 14.59 -21.12
N ALA A 418 16.39 15.18 -22.04
CA ALA A 418 15.05 14.74 -22.40
C ALA A 418 15.06 13.28 -22.89
N PRO A 419 13.95 12.53 -22.68
CA PRO A 419 13.86 11.15 -23.13
C PRO A 419 14.12 11.02 -24.64
N ALA A 420 15.01 10.10 -25.00
CA ALA A 420 15.29 9.77 -26.40
C ALA A 420 14.14 8.90 -26.97
N VAL A 421 12.95 9.48 -27.08
CA VAL A 421 11.75 8.83 -27.63
C VAL A 421 11.09 9.75 -28.64
N ASP A 422 10.89 9.26 -29.87
CA ASP A 422 10.03 9.90 -30.85
C ASP A 422 8.58 9.44 -30.59
N VAL A 423 7.78 10.32 -29.99
CA VAL A 423 6.37 10.01 -29.68
C VAL A 423 5.50 9.82 -30.92
N GLY A 424 5.95 10.28 -32.09
CA GLY A 424 5.26 10.09 -33.38
C GLY A 424 5.42 8.68 -33.95
N THR A 425 6.42 7.92 -33.45
CA THR A 425 6.70 6.54 -33.92
C THR A 425 6.30 5.47 -32.89
N LEU A 426 5.68 5.86 -31.77
CA LEU A 426 5.14 4.91 -30.79
C LEU A 426 4.09 3.99 -31.44
N PRO A 427 4.12 2.66 -31.17
CA PRO A 427 3.23 1.68 -31.81
C PRO A 427 1.75 1.89 -31.54
#